data_dfd0b0b1057aab4ac004ab3740844516
#
_entry.id   dfd0b0b1057aab4ac004ab3740844516
#
_cell.length_a   1.000
_cell.length_b   1.000
_cell.length_c   1.000
_cell.angle_alpha   90.00
_cell.angle_beta   90.00
_cell.angle_gamma   90.00
#
_symmetry.space_group_name_H-M   'P 1'
#
loop_
_entity.id
_entity.type
_entity.pdbx_description
1 polymer ?
#
loop_
_entity_poly.entity_id
_entity_poly.type
_entity_poly.pdbx_seq_one_letter_code
_entity_poly.pdbx_strand_id
1 'polypeptide(L)'
;LDVVRRLENGYHEVKMVMQTVGIYDVLDFERTDGGIVITTDSGELPTDENNLIYKAAKLMMETYPISGGVKIHLEKHIPIAAGMAGGSTDAAATLKGMNRLFDLGCTLKDLMELGVKIGADVPYCVMGGTALAEGIGEKLTPLAPAPDCYVLVAKPDINVSTKYVYEHLDAQEIVKHPDIDGMVEAIAEESLQGILDRMENVLETVTVSAYPVIQTIKDRMKELGAINSLMSGSGPTVFGIFVEKDMARRAYDKLEEEQLAKQIFLTEFCE
;
A
#
# COMPACT_ATOMS: atom_id res chain seq x y z
N LEU A 1 -12.47 -0.39 -0.15
CA LEU A 1 -12.12 -0.93 1.17
C LEU A 1 -13.34 -0.85 2.08
N ASP A 2 -13.69 -1.97 2.69
CA ASP A 2 -14.74 -2.08 3.71
C ASP A 2 -14.15 -2.45 5.07
N VAL A 3 -14.81 -1.98 6.14
CA VAL A 3 -14.56 -2.40 7.53
C VAL A 3 -15.83 -3.09 8.03
N VAL A 4 -15.74 -4.42 8.18
CA VAL A 4 -16.90 -5.26 8.48
C VAL A 4 -17.33 -5.13 9.93
N ARG A 5 -16.36 -5.15 10.86
CA ARG A 5 -16.60 -5.01 12.30
C ARG A 5 -15.30 -4.80 13.09
N ARG A 6 -15.44 -4.40 14.34
CA ARG A 6 -14.35 -4.40 15.31
C ARG A 6 -14.24 -5.77 15.97
N LEU A 7 -13.02 -6.28 16.10
CA LEU A 7 -12.71 -7.56 16.75
C LEU A 7 -12.41 -7.36 18.25
N GLU A 8 -12.53 -8.43 19.05
CA GLU A 8 -12.28 -8.41 20.49
C GLU A 8 -10.83 -8.00 20.87
N ASN A 9 -9.87 -8.30 19.97
CA ASN A 9 -8.47 -7.93 20.15
C ASN A 9 -8.15 -6.47 19.79
N GLY A 10 -9.17 -5.67 19.44
CA GLY A 10 -9.06 -4.26 19.09
C GLY A 10 -8.73 -3.97 17.61
N TYR A 11 -8.42 -4.99 16.81
CA TYR A 11 -8.31 -4.85 15.35
C TYR A 11 -9.69 -4.76 14.70
N HIS A 12 -9.70 -4.44 13.41
CA HIS A 12 -10.91 -4.43 12.61
C HIS A 12 -10.84 -5.52 11.54
N GLU A 13 -11.95 -6.22 11.36
CA GLU A 13 -12.14 -7.12 10.22
C GLU A 13 -12.42 -6.28 8.99
N VAL A 14 -11.58 -6.46 7.97
CA VAL A 14 -11.66 -5.71 6.71
C VAL A 14 -11.96 -6.64 5.54
N LYS A 15 -12.52 -6.06 4.47
CA LYS A 15 -12.65 -6.69 3.16
C LYS A 15 -12.32 -5.66 2.10
N MET A 16 -11.28 -5.91 1.29
CA MET A 16 -10.80 -4.93 0.33
C MET A 16 -10.11 -5.60 -0.85
N VAL A 17 -10.12 -4.91 -1.98
CA VAL A 17 -9.24 -5.24 -3.11
C VAL A 17 -7.98 -4.39 -3.00
N MET A 18 -6.84 -5.05 -3.12
CA MET A 18 -5.52 -4.43 -3.16
C MET A 18 -4.92 -4.58 -4.55
N GLN A 19 -4.22 -3.53 -5.02
CA GLN A 19 -3.60 -3.48 -6.33
C GLN A 19 -2.20 -2.87 -6.25
N THR A 20 -1.21 -3.57 -6.82
CA THR A 20 0.15 -3.04 -6.95
C THR A 20 0.21 -1.97 -8.06
N VAL A 21 0.94 -0.90 -7.79
CA VAL A 21 1.22 0.18 -8.76
C VAL A 21 2.73 0.34 -8.97
N GLY A 22 3.15 0.90 -10.10
CA GLY A 22 4.55 1.04 -10.51
C GLY A 22 5.32 2.17 -9.80
N ILE A 23 5.10 2.34 -8.48
CA ILE A 23 5.90 3.20 -7.61
C ILE A 23 6.64 2.29 -6.64
N TYR A 24 7.97 2.35 -6.63
CA TYR A 24 8.79 1.39 -5.89
C TYR A 24 9.99 2.05 -5.21
N ASP A 25 10.41 1.46 -4.10
CA ASP A 25 11.67 1.72 -3.43
C ASP A 25 12.75 0.76 -3.94
N VAL A 26 14.01 1.11 -3.75
CA VAL A 26 15.15 0.23 -4.11
C VAL A 26 15.90 -0.16 -2.86
N LEU A 27 16.16 -1.46 -2.71
CA LEU A 27 16.93 -2.00 -1.59
C LEU A 27 18.17 -2.75 -2.11
N ASP A 28 19.34 -2.30 -1.69
CA ASP A 28 20.61 -2.97 -1.92
C ASP A 28 21.04 -3.78 -0.71
N PHE A 29 21.55 -5.00 -0.92
CA PHE A 29 21.92 -5.94 0.12
C PHE A 29 23.38 -6.35 0.01
N GLU A 30 24.11 -6.30 1.12
CA GLU A 30 25.51 -6.71 1.24
C GLU A 30 25.70 -7.60 2.46
N ARG A 31 26.38 -8.76 2.32
CA ARG A 31 26.76 -9.59 3.46
C ARG A 31 27.84 -8.91 4.28
N THR A 32 27.75 -9.02 5.61
CA THR A 32 28.76 -8.53 6.55
C THR A 32 29.18 -9.63 7.53
N ASP A 33 30.20 -9.35 8.32
CA ASP A 33 30.69 -10.32 9.33
C ASP A 33 29.73 -10.50 10.51
N GLY A 34 28.79 -9.57 10.71
CA GLY A 34 27.77 -9.70 11.76
C GLY A 34 26.87 -8.47 11.88
N GLY A 35 25.72 -8.67 12.56
CA GLY A 35 24.74 -7.61 12.83
C GLY A 35 23.87 -7.21 11.63
N ILE A 36 23.00 -6.24 11.86
CA ILE A 36 22.12 -5.65 10.85
C ILE A 36 22.43 -4.15 10.80
N VAL A 37 22.80 -3.66 9.64
CA VAL A 37 23.07 -2.24 9.40
C VAL A 37 22.11 -1.73 8.33
N ILE A 38 21.35 -0.68 8.66
CA ILE A 38 20.45 -0.02 7.71
C ILE A 38 20.97 1.38 7.42
N THR A 39 20.97 1.75 6.15
CA THR A 39 21.23 3.11 5.69
C THR A 39 20.11 3.52 4.73
N THR A 40 19.79 4.80 4.65
CA THR A 40 18.77 5.33 3.73
C THR A 40 19.12 6.76 3.32
N ASP A 41 18.65 7.17 2.16
CA ASP A 41 18.65 8.54 1.68
C ASP A 41 17.56 9.40 2.35
N SER A 42 16.55 8.75 2.95
CA SER A 42 15.46 9.42 3.67
C SER A 42 15.92 9.89 5.06
N GLY A 43 15.83 11.21 5.31
CA GLY A 43 16.07 11.77 6.65
C GLY A 43 14.95 11.54 7.67
N GLU A 44 13.83 10.94 7.25
CA GLU A 44 12.63 10.79 8.09
C GLU A 44 12.48 9.37 8.70
N LEU A 45 13.16 8.37 8.13
CA LEU A 45 13.01 6.98 8.56
C LEU A 45 14.07 6.58 9.60
N PRO A 46 13.66 5.84 10.66
CA PRO A 46 14.63 5.25 11.59
C PRO A 46 15.50 4.21 10.87
N THR A 47 16.73 4.04 11.33
CA THR A 47 17.66 3.00 10.83
C THR A 47 17.95 1.92 11.88
N ASP A 48 17.17 1.90 12.93
CA ASP A 48 17.25 0.98 14.07
C ASP A 48 16.11 -0.06 14.05
N GLU A 49 15.90 -0.72 15.17
CA GLU A 49 14.89 -1.77 15.38
C GLU A 49 13.42 -1.31 15.19
N ASN A 50 13.18 -0.01 15.10
CA ASN A 50 11.85 0.52 14.80
C ASN A 50 11.52 0.44 13.32
N ASN A 51 12.54 0.31 12.45
CA ASN A 51 12.34 0.14 11.01
C ASN A 51 11.85 -1.26 10.67
N LEU A 52 10.87 -1.39 9.74
CA LEU A 52 10.35 -2.70 9.32
C LEU A 52 11.37 -3.52 8.54
N ILE A 53 12.32 -2.89 7.84
CA ILE A 53 13.48 -3.56 7.21
C ILE A 53 14.30 -4.28 8.29
N TYR A 54 14.62 -3.59 9.39
CA TYR A 54 15.36 -4.19 10.51
C TYR A 54 14.61 -5.38 11.09
N LYS A 55 13.30 -5.22 11.34
CA LYS A 55 12.46 -6.30 11.89
C LYS A 55 12.41 -7.51 10.97
N ALA A 56 12.31 -7.27 9.65
CA ALA A 56 12.30 -8.34 8.66
C ALA A 56 13.64 -9.08 8.61
N ALA A 57 14.75 -8.35 8.55
CA ALA A 57 16.08 -8.94 8.54
C ALA A 57 16.36 -9.73 9.84
N LYS A 58 16.01 -9.17 11.00
CA LYS A 58 16.14 -9.82 12.30
C LYS A 58 15.31 -11.11 12.37
N LEU A 59 14.05 -11.07 11.94
CA LEU A 59 13.18 -12.25 11.91
C LEU A 59 13.76 -13.37 11.03
N MET A 60 14.34 -13.04 9.87
CA MET A 60 15.02 -14.01 9.01
C MET A 60 16.23 -14.62 9.68
N MET A 61 17.07 -13.81 10.35
CA MET A 61 18.26 -14.28 11.07
C MET A 61 17.91 -15.12 12.31
N GLU A 62 16.78 -14.87 12.96
CA GLU A 62 16.30 -15.69 14.08
C GLU A 62 15.64 -16.99 13.64
N THR A 63 15.09 -17.02 12.43
CA THR A 63 14.34 -18.20 11.92
C THR A 63 15.25 -19.19 11.19
N TYR A 64 16.28 -18.70 10.50
CA TYR A 64 17.15 -19.50 9.64
C TYR A 64 18.61 -19.45 10.10
N PRO A 65 19.42 -20.50 9.83
CA PRO A 65 20.83 -20.56 10.23
C PRO A 65 21.70 -19.65 9.36
N ILE A 66 21.54 -18.34 9.50
CA ILE A 66 22.34 -17.33 8.81
C ILE A 66 23.62 -17.06 9.58
N SER A 67 24.77 -17.24 8.93
CA SER A 67 26.06 -16.84 9.48
C SER A 67 26.47 -15.47 8.97
N GLY A 68 27.01 -14.62 9.86
CA GLY A 68 27.38 -13.25 9.54
C GLY A 68 26.22 -12.26 9.76
N GLY A 69 26.21 -11.19 9.00
CA GLY A 69 25.22 -10.14 9.07
C GLY A 69 24.82 -9.59 7.70
N VAL A 70 24.06 -8.53 7.70
CA VAL A 70 23.60 -7.86 6.47
C VAL A 70 23.66 -6.35 6.63
N LYS A 71 24.10 -5.67 5.57
CA LYS A 71 23.92 -4.25 5.38
C LYS A 71 22.86 -4.04 4.29
N ILE A 72 21.87 -3.20 4.57
CA ILE A 72 20.78 -2.90 3.66
C ILE A 72 20.75 -1.40 3.44
N HIS A 73 20.77 -0.97 2.18
CA HIS A 73 20.57 0.42 1.81
C HIS A 73 19.21 0.59 1.14
N LEU A 74 18.43 1.57 1.61
CA LEU A 74 17.11 1.91 1.10
C LEU A 74 17.18 3.26 0.37
N GLU A 75 16.83 3.28 -0.93
CA GLU A 75 16.44 4.48 -1.67
C GLU A 75 14.92 4.62 -1.62
N LYS A 76 14.42 5.67 -0.95
CA LYS A 76 13.00 5.82 -0.62
C LYS A 76 12.25 6.71 -1.61
N HIS A 77 11.34 6.14 -2.39
CA HIS A 77 10.49 6.83 -3.35
C HIS A 77 9.00 6.75 -3.00
N ILE A 78 8.53 5.61 -2.44
CA ILE A 78 7.15 5.47 -1.98
C ILE A 78 6.91 6.47 -0.83
N PRO A 79 5.87 7.31 -0.90
CA PRO A 79 5.58 8.29 0.13
C PRO A 79 5.43 7.68 1.54
N ILE A 80 6.01 8.35 2.54
CA ILE A 80 5.94 7.90 3.95
C ILE A 80 4.59 8.30 4.56
N ALA A 81 4.02 7.44 5.41
CA ALA A 81 2.74 7.64 6.10
C ALA A 81 1.60 8.04 5.14
N ALA A 82 1.52 7.34 4.02
CA ALA A 82 0.73 7.72 2.86
C ALA A 82 -0.47 6.79 2.56
N GLY A 83 -0.71 5.74 3.34
CA GLY A 83 -1.73 4.73 3.00
C GLY A 83 -1.37 3.87 1.78
N MET A 84 -0.08 3.78 1.42
CA MET A 84 0.44 3.04 0.26
C MET A 84 1.29 1.82 0.66
N ALA A 85 1.22 1.36 1.88
CA ALA A 85 1.95 0.21 2.42
C ALA A 85 3.48 0.24 2.19
N GLY A 86 4.12 1.43 2.02
CA GLY A 86 5.54 1.56 1.67
C GLY A 86 6.49 0.83 2.63
N GLY A 87 6.30 0.99 3.95
CA GLY A 87 7.11 0.25 4.94
C GLY A 87 6.89 -1.26 4.90
N SER A 88 5.66 -1.71 4.60
CA SER A 88 5.35 -3.15 4.42
C SER A 88 5.97 -3.69 3.14
N THR A 89 6.04 -2.88 2.09
CA THR A 89 6.74 -3.20 0.83
C THR A 89 8.25 -3.34 1.07
N ASP A 90 8.86 -2.43 1.85
CA ASP A 90 10.27 -2.50 2.23
C ASP A 90 10.56 -3.78 3.04
N ALA A 91 9.68 -4.14 3.98
CA ALA A 91 9.80 -5.38 4.75
C ALA A 91 9.68 -6.62 3.85
N ALA A 92 8.72 -6.64 2.93
CA ALA A 92 8.53 -7.73 1.97
C ALA A 92 9.76 -7.89 1.05
N ALA A 93 10.30 -6.78 0.55
CA ALA A 93 11.53 -6.74 -0.24
C ALA A 93 12.72 -7.27 0.59
N THR A 94 12.76 -6.94 1.88
CA THR A 94 13.80 -7.45 2.80
C THR A 94 13.69 -8.95 2.99
N LEU A 95 12.49 -9.51 3.20
CA LEU A 95 12.30 -10.96 3.29
C LEU A 95 12.78 -11.68 2.02
N LYS A 96 12.40 -11.17 0.84
CA LYS A 96 12.83 -11.69 -0.46
C LYS A 96 14.34 -11.54 -0.68
N GLY A 97 14.89 -10.37 -0.34
CA GLY A 97 16.33 -10.07 -0.47
C GLY A 97 17.19 -10.95 0.41
N MET A 98 16.82 -11.14 1.68
CA MET A 98 17.51 -12.05 2.62
C MET A 98 17.43 -13.50 2.15
N ASN A 99 16.25 -13.97 1.70
CA ASN A 99 16.09 -15.31 1.14
C ASN A 99 17.07 -15.56 -0.01
N ARG A 100 17.16 -14.60 -0.94
CA ARG A 100 18.07 -14.68 -2.10
C ARG A 100 19.54 -14.54 -1.69
N LEU A 101 19.86 -13.58 -0.82
CA LEU A 101 21.23 -13.29 -0.42
C LEU A 101 21.88 -14.48 0.28
N PHE A 102 21.13 -15.18 1.15
CA PHE A 102 21.64 -16.29 1.96
C PHE A 102 21.26 -17.68 1.44
N ASP A 103 20.60 -17.74 0.27
CA ASP A 103 20.16 -18.99 -0.38
C ASP A 103 19.33 -19.90 0.56
N LEU A 104 18.31 -19.31 1.21
CA LEU A 104 17.55 -19.99 2.27
C LEU A 104 16.50 -20.97 1.73
N GLY A 105 16.14 -20.88 0.44
CA GLY A 105 15.17 -21.75 -0.20
C GLY A 105 13.72 -21.55 0.26
N CYS A 106 13.39 -20.39 0.86
CA CYS A 106 12.03 -20.09 1.28
C CYS A 106 11.09 -19.96 0.07
N THR A 107 9.94 -20.60 0.17
CA THR A 107 8.86 -20.41 -0.80
C THR A 107 8.16 -19.07 -0.59
N LEU A 108 7.36 -18.63 -1.57
CA LEU A 108 6.52 -17.44 -1.43
C LEU A 108 5.61 -17.53 -0.19
N LYS A 109 5.04 -18.70 0.04
CA LYS A 109 4.19 -19.00 1.19
C LYS A 109 4.92 -18.80 2.52
N ASP A 110 6.16 -19.35 2.63
CA ASP A 110 6.97 -19.18 3.85
C ASP A 110 7.24 -17.70 4.14
N LEU A 111 7.57 -16.92 3.11
CA LEU A 111 7.80 -15.48 3.25
C LEU A 111 6.53 -14.72 3.66
N MET A 112 5.36 -15.10 3.13
CA MET A 112 4.08 -14.52 3.54
C MET A 112 3.76 -14.84 5.00
N GLU A 113 3.97 -16.08 5.45
CA GLU A 113 3.76 -16.49 6.86
C GLU A 113 4.71 -15.74 7.82
N LEU A 114 5.94 -15.47 7.42
CA LEU A 114 6.84 -14.59 8.16
C LEU A 114 6.37 -13.13 8.14
N GLY A 115 5.87 -12.68 7.00
CA GLY A 115 5.38 -11.33 6.78
C GLY A 115 4.26 -10.92 7.75
N VAL A 116 3.32 -11.84 8.05
CA VAL A 116 2.24 -11.61 9.03
C VAL A 116 2.78 -11.19 10.41
N LYS A 117 3.94 -11.72 10.82
CA LYS A 117 4.56 -11.41 12.11
C LYS A 117 5.15 -9.99 12.17
N ILE A 118 5.34 -9.36 11.00
CA ILE A 118 5.89 -8.01 10.87
C ILE A 118 4.77 -6.98 10.74
N GLY A 119 3.76 -7.29 9.91
CA GLY A 119 2.61 -6.42 9.68
C GLY A 119 1.57 -7.04 8.77
N ALA A 120 0.30 -6.61 8.91
CA ALA A 120 -0.84 -7.17 8.20
C ALA A 120 -0.73 -7.06 6.66
N ASP A 121 -0.14 -5.96 6.16
CA ASP A 121 0.01 -5.71 4.72
C ASP A 121 1.25 -6.42 4.11
N VAL A 122 2.20 -6.90 4.94
CA VAL A 122 3.45 -7.49 4.44
C VAL A 122 3.21 -8.73 3.57
N PRO A 123 2.29 -9.65 3.92
CA PRO A 123 1.98 -10.79 3.04
C PRO A 123 1.52 -10.38 1.65
N TYR A 124 0.67 -9.36 1.54
CA TYR A 124 0.26 -8.83 0.24
C TYR A 124 1.47 -8.24 -0.52
N CYS A 125 2.32 -7.46 0.13
CA CYS A 125 3.53 -6.92 -0.49
C CYS A 125 4.53 -8.02 -0.92
N VAL A 126 4.50 -9.18 -0.27
CA VAL A 126 5.24 -10.37 -0.72
C VAL A 126 4.58 -10.97 -1.97
N MET A 127 3.25 -11.05 -2.02
CA MET A 127 2.50 -11.64 -3.14
C MET A 127 2.50 -10.74 -4.37
N GLY A 128 2.11 -9.46 -4.22
CA GLY A 128 1.94 -8.50 -5.31
C GLY A 128 0.65 -8.70 -6.12
N GLY A 129 0.52 -7.93 -7.20
CA GLY A 129 -0.58 -8.02 -8.16
C GLY A 129 -1.91 -7.50 -7.65
N THR A 130 -3.00 -8.16 -8.06
CA THR A 130 -4.38 -7.88 -7.63
C THR A 130 -4.84 -8.95 -6.64
N ALA A 131 -5.38 -8.56 -5.49
CA ALA A 131 -5.84 -9.49 -4.47
C ALA A 131 -7.05 -9.01 -3.71
N LEU A 132 -7.91 -9.96 -3.32
CA LEU A 132 -8.88 -9.77 -2.24
C LEU A 132 -8.15 -10.01 -0.92
N ALA A 133 -8.22 -9.05 0.00
CA ALA A 133 -7.71 -9.14 1.35
C ALA A 133 -8.85 -9.12 2.37
N GLU A 134 -8.85 -10.09 3.28
CA GLU A 134 -9.84 -10.30 4.32
C GLU A 134 -9.15 -10.51 5.68
N GLY A 135 -9.94 -10.70 6.76
CA GLY A 135 -9.41 -10.79 8.11
C GLY A 135 -8.98 -9.41 8.61
N ILE A 136 -7.74 -9.25 9.06
CA ILE A 136 -7.14 -7.94 9.35
C ILE A 136 -6.31 -7.41 8.15
N GLY A 137 -6.47 -8.05 6.96
CA GLY A 137 -5.72 -7.79 5.72
C GLY A 137 -4.75 -8.91 5.33
N GLU A 138 -4.62 -9.95 6.16
CA GLU A 138 -3.65 -11.04 5.99
C GLU A 138 -4.17 -12.24 5.19
N LYS A 139 -5.50 -12.39 5.07
CA LYS A 139 -6.11 -13.49 4.30
C LYS A 139 -6.25 -13.07 2.86
N LEU A 140 -5.34 -13.54 2.03
CA LEU A 140 -5.22 -13.10 0.65
C LEU A 140 -5.72 -14.16 -0.33
N THR A 141 -6.56 -13.72 -1.24
CA THR A 141 -6.98 -14.48 -2.42
C THR A 141 -6.49 -13.75 -3.66
N PRO A 142 -5.54 -14.32 -4.44
CA PRO A 142 -5.13 -13.74 -5.71
C PRO A 142 -6.31 -13.61 -6.66
N LEU A 143 -6.42 -12.47 -7.34
CA LEU A 143 -7.42 -12.21 -8.37
C LEU A 143 -6.77 -12.16 -9.76
N ALA A 144 -7.59 -12.12 -10.80
CA ALA A 144 -7.11 -11.81 -12.13
C ALA A 144 -6.46 -10.41 -12.17
N PRO A 145 -5.50 -10.15 -13.07
CA PRO A 145 -4.96 -8.82 -13.26
C PRO A 145 -6.07 -7.80 -13.54
N ALA A 146 -5.99 -6.63 -12.90
CA ALA A 146 -6.90 -5.55 -13.22
C ALA A 146 -6.64 -5.03 -14.64
N PRO A 147 -7.67 -4.53 -15.37
CA PRO A 147 -7.48 -3.98 -16.70
C PRO A 147 -6.49 -2.81 -16.74
N ASP A 148 -5.76 -2.67 -17.84
CA ASP A 148 -4.79 -1.59 -18.04
C ASP A 148 -5.43 -0.21 -17.89
N CYS A 149 -4.79 0.63 -17.10
CA CYS A 149 -5.19 2.03 -16.92
C CYS A 149 -4.00 2.86 -16.43
N TYR A 150 -4.14 4.18 -16.52
CA TYR A 150 -3.18 5.13 -15.92
C TYR A 150 -3.68 5.57 -14.55
N VAL A 151 -2.75 5.59 -13.59
CA VAL A 151 -3.02 5.94 -12.20
C VAL A 151 -2.26 7.20 -11.84
N LEU A 152 -2.99 8.27 -11.54
CA LEU A 152 -2.41 9.50 -11.00
C LEU A 152 -2.51 9.45 -9.47
N VAL A 153 -1.36 9.46 -8.82
CA VAL A 153 -1.24 9.37 -7.36
C VAL A 153 -0.79 10.72 -6.82
N ALA A 154 -1.49 11.26 -5.82
CA ALA A 154 -1.17 12.54 -5.20
C ALA A 154 -1.23 12.45 -3.67
N LYS A 155 -0.11 12.76 -3.00
CA LYS A 155 0.00 12.84 -1.55
C LYS A 155 0.10 14.30 -1.11
N PRO A 156 -0.90 14.85 -0.40
CA PRO A 156 -0.79 16.18 0.22
C PRO A 156 0.27 16.21 1.32
N ASP A 157 0.72 17.42 1.70
CA ASP A 157 1.74 17.61 2.77
C ASP A 157 1.14 17.44 4.17
N ILE A 158 0.49 16.30 4.39
CA ILE A 158 -0.04 15.88 5.69
C ILE A 158 0.31 14.41 5.93
N ASN A 159 0.35 14.02 7.20
CA ASN A 159 0.53 12.63 7.61
C ASN A 159 -0.71 12.19 8.39
N VAL A 160 -1.21 11.01 8.07
CA VAL A 160 -2.38 10.42 8.72
C VAL A 160 -1.98 9.13 9.43
N SER A 161 -2.33 9.03 10.70
CA SER A 161 -2.12 7.82 11.48
C SER A 161 -3.22 6.80 11.18
N THR A 162 -2.86 5.64 10.66
CA THR A 162 -3.79 4.51 10.46
C THR A 162 -4.51 4.17 11.76
N LYS A 163 -3.78 4.16 12.90
CA LYS A 163 -4.36 3.92 14.22
C LYS A 163 -5.46 4.93 14.55
N TYR A 164 -5.19 6.23 14.33
CA TYR A 164 -6.16 7.29 14.55
C TYR A 164 -7.45 7.06 13.74
N VAL A 165 -7.32 6.72 12.45
CA VAL A 165 -8.48 6.52 11.58
C VAL A 165 -9.35 5.35 12.07
N TYR A 166 -8.74 4.20 12.39
CA TYR A 166 -9.48 3.05 12.91
C TYR A 166 -10.06 3.27 14.30
N GLU A 167 -9.43 4.06 15.16
CA GLU A 167 -9.97 4.40 16.50
C GLU A 167 -11.18 5.36 16.44
N HIS A 168 -11.28 6.17 15.36
CA HIS A 168 -12.37 7.11 15.18
C HIS A 168 -13.44 6.62 14.20
N LEU A 169 -13.25 5.45 13.60
CA LEU A 169 -14.27 4.79 12.79
C LEU A 169 -15.22 4.03 13.70
N ASP A 170 -16.49 4.42 13.69
CA ASP A 170 -17.55 3.58 14.29
C ASP A 170 -18.06 2.59 13.25
N ALA A 171 -17.55 1.36 13.33
CA ALA A 171 -17.94 0.30 12.40
C ALA A 171 -19.43 -0.09 12.51
N GLN A 172 -20.12 0.28 13.59
CA GLN A 172 -21.55 0.03 13.77
C GLN A 172 -22.42 1.12 13.12
N GLU A 173 -21.83 2.29 12.87
CA GLU A 173 -22.52 3.41 12.22
C GLU A 173 -22.29 3.44 10.69
N ILE A 174 -21.56 2.47 10.12
CA ILE A 174 -21.39 2.37 8.66
C ILE A 174 -22.75 2.00 8.05
N VAL A 175 -23.41 2.98 7.45
CA VAL A 175 -24.75 2.80 6.85
C VAL A 175 -24.68 2.10 5.50
N LYS A 176 -23.60 2.30 4.75
CA LYS A 176 -23.40 1.73 3.41
C LYS A 176 -22.04 1.05 3.34
N HIS A 177 -22.06 -0.26 3.09
CA HIS A 177 -20.86 -1.03 2.84
C HIS A 177 -20.54 -1.06 1.34
N PRO A 178 -19.24 -0.92 0.96
CA PRO A 178 -18.79 -1.11 -0.41
C PRO A 178 -19.11 -2.48 -0.96
N ASP A 179 -19.51 -2.55 -2.23
CA ASP A 179 -19.77 -3.81 -2.96
C ASP A 179 -18.44 -4.46 -3.39
N ILE A 180 -17.72 -5.04 -2.43
CA ILE A 180 -16.44 -5.71 -2.70
C ILE A 180 -16.62 -6.99 -3.51
N ASP A 181 -17.70 -7.75 -3.29
CA ASP A 181 -17.97 -8.97 -4.05
C ASP A 181 -18.24 -8.66 -5.53
N GLY A 182 -19.08 -7.66 -5.82
CA GLY A 182 -19.28 -7.20 -7.18
C GLY A 182 -18.02 -6.60 -7.81
N MET A 183 -17.11 -6.01 -7.02
CA MET A 183 -15.79 -5.58 -7.53
C MET A 183 -14.94 -6.79 -7.93
N VAL A 184 -14.90 -7.86 -7.17
CA VAL A 184 -14.20 -9.11 -7.49
C VAL A 184 -14.78 -9.73 -8.77
N GLU A 185 -16.10 -9.74 -8.93
CA GLU A 185 -16.78 -10.20 -10.17
C GLU A 185 -16.38 -9.32 -11.36
N ALA A 186 -16.39 -7.99 -11.21
CA ALA A 186 -16.00 -7.06 -12.28
C ALA A 186 -14.53 -7.23 -12.70
N ILE A 187 -13.62 -7.56 -11.76
CA ILE A 187 -12.23 -7.90 -12.07
C ILE A 187 -12.15 -9.19 -12.88
N ALA A 188 -12.89 -10.24 -12.48
CA ALA A 188 -12.93 -11.51 -13.20
C ALA A 188 -13.53 -11.39 -14.62
N GLU A 189 -14.40 -10.41 -14.83
CA GLU A 189 -15.00 -10.07 -16.13
C GLU A 189 -14.15 -9.07 -16.94
N GLU A 190 -12.99 -8.66 -16.45
CA GLU A 190 -12.13 -7.63 -17.05
C GLU A 190 -12.87 -6.30 -17.31
N SER A 191 -13.88 -6.00 -16.49
CA SER A 191 -14.76 -4.84 -16.65
C SER A 191 -14.20 -3.62 -15.91
N LEU A 192 -13.41 -2.78 -16.57
CA LEU A 192 -12.90 -1.55 -15.94
C LEU A 192 -14.04 -0.66 -15.40
N GLN A 193 -15.12 -0.49 -16.16
CA GLN A 193 -16.25 0.31 -15.71
C GLN A 193 -16.91 -0.30 -14.46
N GLY A 194 -17.08 -1.63 -14.44
CA GLY A 194 -17.61 -2.34 -13.26
C GLY A 194 -16.76 -2.16 -12.00
N ILE A 195 -15.43 -2.11 -12.14
CA ILE A 195 -14.49 -1.82 -11.07
C ILE A 195 -14.67 -0.36 -10.59
N LEU A 196 -14.66 0.59 -11.52
CA LEU A 196 -14.72 2.02 -11.22
C LEU A 196 -16.03 2.44 -10.52
N ASP A 197 -17.15 1.81 -10.89
CA ASP A 197 -18.47 2.05 -10.29
C ASP A 197 -18.55 1.56 -8.82
N ARG A 198 -17.64 0.66 -8.41
CA ARG A 198 -17.58 0.06 -7.07
C ARG A 198 -16.42 0.56 -6.21
N MET A 199 -15.65 1.53 -6.71
CA MET A 199 -14.55 2.12 -5.96
C MET A 199 -15.09 2.95 -4.79
N GLU A 200 -15.07 2.39 -3.59
CA GLU A 200 -15.47 3.03 -2.34
C GLU A 200 -14.47 2.68 -1.22
N ASN A 201 -14.30 3.57 -0.25
CA ASN A 201 -13.44 3.37 0.92
C ASN A 201 -14.10 3.97 2.16
N VAL A 202 -14.54 3.12 3.08
CA VAL A 202 -15.25 3.56 4.30
C VAL A 202 -14.38 4.41 5.21
N LEU A 203 -13.05 4.30 5.15
CA LEU A 203 -12.13 5.10 5.95
C LEU A 203 -12.15 6.59 5.55
N GLU A 204 -12.66 6.92 4.35
CA GLU A 204 -12.87 8.31 3.93
C GLU A 204 -13.85 9.05 4.85
N THR A 205 -14.80 8.38 5.46
CA THR A 205 -15.76 8.97 6.40
C THR A 205 -15.06 9.66 7.57
N VAL A 206 -13.94 9.12 8.02
CA VAL A 206 -13.11 9.71 9.07
C VAL A 206 -12.08 10.67 8.48
N THR A 207 -11.29 10.20 7.53
CA THR A 207 -10.08 10.90 7.11
C THR A 207 -10.41 12.16 6.29
N VAL A 208 -11.37 12.09 5.37
CA VAL A 208 -11.78 13.26 4.57
C VAL A 208 -12.41 14.33 5.46
N SER A 209 -13.19 13.92 6.47
CA SER A 209 -13.78 14.85 7.43
C SER A 209 -12.72 15.59 8.25
N ALA A 210 -11.65 14.90 8.64
CA ALA A 210 -10.54 15.49 9.38
C ALA A 210 -9.60 16.32 8.50
N TYR A 211 -9.46 15.95 7.22
CA TYR A 211 -8.52 16.56 6.26
C TYR A 211 -9.21 16.86 4.91
N PRO A 212 -9.97 17.96 4.79
CA PRO A 212 -10.76 18.28 3.58
C PRO A 212 -9.95 18.42 2.29
N VAL A 213 -8.63 18.66 2.37
CA VAL A 213 -7.73 18.70 1.21
C VAL A 213 -7.78 17.41 0.38
N ILE A 214 -8.06 16.26 1.02
CA ILE A 214 -8.21 14.97 0.34
C ILE A 214 -9.39 15.04 -0.64
N GLN A 215 -10.54 15.58 -0.21
CA GLN A 215 -11.70 15.76 -1.10
C GLN A 215 -11.38 16.74 -2.23
N THR A 216 -10.70 17.85 -1.92
CA THR A 216 -10.27 18.83 -2.93
C THR A 216 -9.44 18.16 -4.04
N ILE A 217 -8.46 17.30 -3.68
CA ILE A 217 -7.64 16.59 -4.66
C ILE A 217 -8.49 15.59 -5.46
N LYS A 218 -9.39 14.83 -4.80
CA LYS A 218 -10.31 13.90 -5.46
C LYS A 218 -11.16 14.61 -6.52
N ASP A 219 -11.79 15.70 -6.15
CA ASP A 219 -12.66 16.47 -7.05
C ASP A 219 -11.83 17.05 -8.19
N ARG A 220 -10.66 17.60 -7.89
CA ARG A 220 -9.77 18.14 -8.92
C ARG A 220 -9.30 17.10 -9.93
N MET A 221 -8.95 15.89 -9.50
CA MET A 221 -8.63 14.80 -10.42
C MET A 221 -9.78 14.47 -11.36
N LYS A 222 -11.04 14.45 -10.85
CA LYS A 222 -12.24 14.22 -11.67
C LYS A 222 -12.48 15.34 -12.67
N GLU A 223 -12.34 16.60 -12.26
CA GLU A 223 -12.43 17.77 -13.18
C GLU A 223 -11.38 17.71 -14.29
N LEU A 224 -10.21 17.14 -14.01
CA LEU A 224 -9.11 16.94 -14.96
C LEU A 224 -9.25 15.66 -15.81
N GLY A 225 -10.36 14.93 -15.64
CA GLY A 225 -10.72 13.80 -16.49
C GLY A 225 -10.45 12.42 -15.91
N ALA A 226 -10.14 12.30 -14.62
CA ALA A 226 -10.17 11.00 -13.96
C ALA A 226 -11.60 10.44 -13.98
N ILE A 227 -11.76 9.19 -14.40
CA ILE A 227 -13.07 8.53 -14.43
C ILE A 227 -13.57 8.33 -13.00
N ASN A 228 -12.67 7.97 -12.09
CA ASN A 228 -12.95 7.98 -10.65
C ASN A 228 -11.68 8.33 -9.87
N SER A 229 -11.84 8.75 -8.62
CA SER A 229 -10.76 9.04 -7.68
C SER A 229 -11.13 8.59 -6.28
N LEU A 230 -10.14 8.07 -5.54
CA LEU A 230 -10.36 7.49 -4.21
C LEU A 230 -9.15 7.74 -3.32
N MET A 231 -9.37 7.80 -2.01
CA MET A 231 -8.29 7.78 -1.02
C MET A 231 -7.73 6.36 -0.86
N SER A 232 -6.41 6.23 -0.82
CA SER A 232 -5.71 4.96 -0.63
C SER A 232 -5.61 4.60 0.85
N GLY A 233 -6.14 3.43 1.24
CA GLY A 233 -6.09 2.94 2.62
C GLY A 233 -6.63 3.94 3.63
N SER A 234 -5.90 4.21 4.70
CA SER A 234 -6.25 5.24 5.69
C SER A 234 -5.91 6.67 5.25
N GLY A 235 -5.35 6.83 4.04
CA GLY A 235 -4.92 8.11 3.50
C GLY A 235 -3.52 8.54 3.97
N PRO A 236 -3.13 9.78 3.65
CA PRO A 236 -3.88 10.82 2.95
C PRO A 236 -3.80 10.78 1.42
N THR A 237 -3.08 9.81 0.86
CA THR A 237 -2.88 9.71 -0.60
C THR A 237 -4.20 9.52 -1.32
N VAL A 238 -4.38 10.25 -2.40
CA VAL A 238 -5.47 10.11 -3.36
C VAL A 238 -4.93 9.53 -4.65
N PHE A 239 -5.68 8.63 -5.28
CA PHE A 239 -5.40 8.18 -6.63
C PHE A 239 -6.61 8.41 -7.54
N GLY A 240 -6.33 8.73 -8.79
CA GLY A 240 -7.33 8.88 -9.86
C GLY A 240 -7.01 7.97 -11.02
N ILE A 241 -8.04 7.37 -11.61
CA ILE A 241 -7.93 6.42 -12.72
C ILE A 241 -8.27 7.12 -14.04
N PHE A 242 -7.39 6.93 -15.03
CA PHE A 242 -7.52 7.48 -16.38
C PHE A 242 -7.37 6.36 -17.41
N VAL A 243 -8.11 6.44 -18.50
CA VAL A 243 -7.96 5.54 -19.67
C VAL A 243 -6.94 6.11 -20.66
N GLU A 244 -6.94 7.44 -20.83
CA GLU A 244 -6.11 8.11 -21.82
C GLU A 244 -4.83 8.67 -21.19
N LYS A 245 -3.66 8.23 -21.68
CA LYS A 245 -2.34 8.65 -21.18
C LYS A 245 -2.15 10.17 -21.21
N ASP A 246 -2.54 10.80 -22.32
CA ASP A 246 -2.36 12.24 -22.48
C ASP A 246 -3.25 13.05 -21.53
N MET A 247 -4.41 12.50 -21.16
CA MET A 247 -5.29 13.12 -20.16
C MET A 247 -4.69 12.99 -18.78
N ALA A 248 -4.20 11.81 -18.40
CA ALA A 248 -3.50 11.57 -17.15
C ALA A 248 -2.26 12.47 -16.99
N ARG A 249 -1.50 12.64 -18.09
CA ARG A 249 -0.31 13.52 -18.10
C ARG A 249 -0.70 14.99 -17.88
N ARG A 250 -1.72 15.49 -18.61
CA ARG A 250 -2.22 16.86 -18.38
C ARG A 250 -2.72 17.07 -16.94
N ALA A 251 -3.38 16.06 -16.38
CA ALA A 251 -3.84 16.12 -14.99
C ALA A 251 -2.66 16.18 -14.01
N TYR A 252 -1.60 15.39 -14.25
CA TYR A 252 -0.36 15.45 -13.49
C TYR A 252 0.24 16.86 -13.51
N ASP A 253 0.46 17.42 -14.72
CA ASP A 253 1.07 18.74 -14.89
C ASP A 253 0.25 19.84 -14.19
N LYS A 254 -1.09 19.73 -14.20
CA LYS A 254 -1.99 20.68 -13.53
C LYS A 254 -1.95 20.58 -12.01
N LEU A 255 -1.96 19.38 -11.44
CA LEU A 255 -1.84 19.20 -9.99
C LEU A 255 -0.47 19.70 -9.47
N GLU A 256 0.59 19.52 -10.26
CA GLU A 256 1.92 20.02 -9.94
C GLU A 256 1.95 21.57 -9.98
N GLU A 257 1.38 22.20 -11.03
CA GLU A 257 1.27 23.64 -11.16
C GLU A 257 0.47 24.28 -10.01
N GLU A 258 -0.63 23.64 -9.60
CA GLU A 258 -1.51 24.09 -8.54
C GLU A 258 -0.97 23.83 -7.13
N GLN A 259 0.11 23.04 -7.00
CA GLN A 259 0.74 22.66 -5.72
C GLN A 259 -0.24 22.05 -4.69
N LEU A 260 -1.24 21.33 -5.18
CA LEU A 260 -2.24 20.67 -4.32
C LEU A 260 -1.71 19.47 -3.54
N ALA A 261 -0.60 18.90 -3.99
CA ALA A 261 0.05 17.78 -3.33
C ALA A 261 1.57 17.97 -3.29
N LYS A 262 2.21 17.43 -2.26
CA LYS A 262 3.65 17.47 -2.08
C LYS A 262 4.38 16.48 -2.99
N GLN A 263 3.76 15.34 -3.22
CA GLN A 263 4.30 14.28 -4.08
C GLN A 263 3.22 13.85 -5.05
N ILE A 264 3.56 13.80 -6.34
CA ILE A 264 2.64 13.40 -7.42
C ILE A 264 3.37 12.39 -8.29
N PHE A 265 2.69 11.32 -8.65
CA PHE A 265 3.22 10.26 -9.52
C PHE A 265 2.20 9.91 -10.57
N LEU A 266 2.67 9.69 -11.80
CA LEU A 266 1.89 9.08 -12.86
C LEU A 266 2.45 7.69 -13.11
N THR A 267 1.61 6.67 -12.93
CA THR A 267 1.98 5.26 -12.97
C THR A 267 0.87 4.42 -13.62
N GLU A 268 1.03 3.11 -13.57
CA GLU A 268 0.10 2.10 -14.08
C GLU A 268 -0.06 1.00 -13.02
N PHE A 269 -1.05 0.13 -13.17
CA PHE A 269 -1.15 -1.10 -12.39
C PHE A 269 -0.01 -2.05 -12.76
N CYS A 270 0.48 -2.82 -11.78
CA CYS A 270 1.54 -3.81 -11.94
C CYS A 270 1.10 -5.16 -11.39
N GLU A 271 1.71 -6.24 -11.92
CA GLU A 271 1.59 -7.61 -11.41
C GLU A 271 2.55 -7.87 -10.23
#